data_c2712bfeda57f0729cd54df6990c98eb
#
_entry.id   c2712bfeda57f0729cd54df6990c98eb
#
_cell.length_a   1.000
_cell.length_b   1.000
_cell.length_c   1.000
_cell.angle_alpha   90.00
_cell.angle_beta   90.00
_cell.angle_gamma   90.00
#
_symmetry.space_group_name_H-M   'P 1'
#
loop_
_entity.id
_entity.type
_entity.pdbx_description
1 polymer ?
#
loop_
_entity_poly.entity_id
_entity_poly.type
_entity_poly.pdbx_seq_one_letter_code
_entity_poly.pdbx_strand_id
1 'polypeptide(L)'
;FRADFYEYESNTLLKATDVQPGEVAYFSYFPKFTLGLTVTSEGYLPFSKRFEPSLELINDRRTEVLVLLEKIDSKEAPEFALQNVYFAFNKHVLTPAAKRELDLIIPSFKGAKGLLIEGHTDNVGSDTYNLALSDKRAASVAAYLQSQGVELQFEVVGKGEDEPVANNASEQGRSKNRRVEITLL
;
A
#
# COMPACT_ATOMS: atom_id res chain seq x y z
N PHE A 1 14.66 8.19 -12.47
CA PHE A 1 13.83 7.69 -11.36
C PHE A 1 13.87 8.69 -10.21
N ARG A 2 12.72 8.91 -9.58
CA ARG A 2 12.64 9.72 -8.36
C ARG A 2 12.40 8.81 -7.18
N ALA A 3 13.20 8.91 -6.14
CA ALA A 3 13.04 8.21 -4.87
C ALA A 3 12.65 9.20 -3.77
N ASP A 4 11.48 8.97 -3.16
CA ASP A 4 10.94 9.76 -2.06
C ASP A 4 10.97 8.94 -0.77
N PHE A 5 11.64 9.44 0.25
CA PHE A 5 11.68 8.88 1.61
C PHE A 5 10.79 9.73 2.52
N TYR A 6 9.88 9.10 3.24
CA TYR A 6 8.90 9.79 4.07
C TYR A 6 8.60 9.04 5.37
N GLU A 7 8.15 9.76 6.39
CA GLU A 7 7.56 9.14 7.56
C GLU A 7 6.20 8.56 7.18
N TYR A 8 6.03 7.24 7.34
CA TYR A 8 4.91 6.51 6.77
C TYR A 8 3.55 6.98 7.32
N GLU A 9 3.43 7.14 8.64
CA GLU A 9 2.14 7.46 9.27
C GLU A 9 1.69 8.90 9.02
N SER A 10 2.61 9.86 9.10
CA SER A 10 2.32 11.29 8.87
C SER A 10 2.38 11.70 7.41
N ASN A 11 2.93 10.85 6.55
CA ASN A 11 3.25 11.17 5.17
C ASN A 11 4.18 12.39 5.00
N THR A 12 5.00 12.67 6.03
CA THR A 12 5.96 13.78 5.97
C THR A 12 7.14 13.39 5.10
N LEU A 13 7.38 14.12 4.02
CA LEU A 13 8.54 13.91 3.16
C LEU A 13 9.83 14.24 3.92
N LEU A 14 10.74 13.28 4.03
CA LEU A 14 12.02 13.42 4.71
C LEU A 14 13.15 13.74 3.72
N LYS A 15 13.13 13.08 2.56
CA LYS A 15 14.09 13.30 1.48
C LYS A 15 13.48 12.89 0.14
N ALA A 16 13.74 13.68 -0.89
CA ALA A 16 13.55 13.30 -2.28
C ALA A 16 14.90 13.34 -2.99
N THR A 17 15.14 12.39 -3.88
CA THR A 17 16.37 12.35 -4.69
C THR A 17 16.09 11.73 -6.05
N ASP A 18 16.73 12.28 -7.08
CA ASP A 18 16.74 11.67 -8.40
C ASP A 18 17.89 10.67 -8.48
N VAL A 19 17.63 9.49 -9.06
CA VAL A 19 18.56 8.37 -9.15
C VAL A 19 18.62 7.90 -10.59
N GLN A 20 19.81 7.74 -11.15
CA GLN A 20 19.97 7.16 -12.47
C GLN A 20 19.92 5.62 -12.42
N PRO A 21 19.60 4.93 -13.52
CA PRO A 21 19.68 3.49 -13.59
C PRO A 21 21.09 2.99 -13.19
N GLY A 22 21.14 2.08 -12.24
CA GLY A 22 22.41 1.53 -11.71
C GLY A 22 23.10 2.35 -10.62
N GLU A 23 22.57 3.53 -10.28
CA GLU A 23 23.07 4.32 -9.15
C GLU A 23 22.46 3.88 -7.83
N VAL A 24 23.15 4.19 -6.73
CA VAL A 24 22.71 3.91 -5.37
C VAL A 24 22.35 5.21 -4.65
N ALA A 25 21.11 5.34 -4.22
CA ALA A 25 20.68 6.43 -3.36
C ALA A 25 20.88 6.06 -1.88
N TYR A 26 21.46 6.97 -1.11
CA TYR A 26 21.65 6.78 0.33
C TYR A 26 20.73 7.68 1.11
N PHE A 27 20.08 7.08 2.11
CA PHE A 27 19.30 7.79 3.10
C PHE A 27 19.65 7.27 4.50
N SER A 28 19.97 8.19 5.41
CA SER A 28 20.24 7.88 6.81
C SER A 28 19.12 8.44 7.67
N TYR A 29 18.48 7.61 8.47
CA TYR A 29 17.44 8.03 9.39
C TYR A 29 17.60 7.34 10.74
N PHE A 30 16.97 7.91 11.76
CA PHE A 30 16.91 7.27 13.07
C PHE A 30 15.65 6.41 13.15
N PRO A 31 15.73 5.11 13.48
CA PRO A 31 14.61 4.17 13.39
C PRO A 31 13.61 4.37 14.55
N LYS A 32 13.04 5.58 14.68
CA LYS A 32 11.99 5.89 15.66
C LYS A 32 10.58 5.75 15.12
N PHE A 33 10.43 5.68 13.80
CA PHE A 33 9.15 5.64 13.11
C PHE A 33 9.26 4.73 11.89
N THR A 34 8.11 4.31 11.37
CA THR A 34 8.04 3.56 10.12
C THR A 34 8.46 4.45 8.96
N LEU A 35 9.46 4.01 8.20
CA LEU A 35 9.94 4.70 7.01
C LEU A 35 9.22 4.18 5.78
N GLY A 36 8.74 5.06 4.92
CA GLY A 36 8.26 4.76 3.58
C GLY A 36 9.30 5.12 2.52
N LEU A 37 9.45 4.28 1.53
CA LEU A 37 10.19 4.55 0.29
C LEU A 37 9.26 4.37 -0.89
N THR A 38 9.18 5.38 -1.75
CA THR A 38 8.51 5.29 -3.04
C THR A 38 9.51 5.59 -4.14
N VAL A 39 9.51 4.79 -5.21
CA VAL A 39 10.30 5.07 -6.42
C VAL A 39 9.37 5.16 -7.61
N THR A 40 9.45 6.27 -8.34
CA THR A 40 8.61 6.57 -9.50
C THR A 40 9.45 6.89 -10.73
N SER A 41 8.92 6.54 -11.90
CA SER A 41 9.46 6.95 -13.19
C SER A 41 8.33 6.94 -14.22
N GLU A 42 8.40 7.87 -15.18
CA GLU A 42 7.44 7.90 -16.28
C GLU A 42 7.50 6.60 -17.10
N GLY A 43 6.34 5.99 -17.36
CA GLY A 43 6.22 4.74 -18.12
C GLY A 43 6.54 3.47 -17.33
N TYR A 44 6.69 3.55 -16.02
CA TYR A 44 6.91 2.41 -15.14
C TYR A 44 5.90 2.37 -13.99
N LEU A 45 5.59 1.16 -13.53
CA LEU A 45 4.81 0.98 -12.31
C LEU A 45 5.60 1.54 -11.10
N PRO A 46 4.95 2.28 -10.21
CA PRO A 46 5.61 2.79 -9.02
C PRO A 46 5.97 1.65 -8.07
N PHE A 47 7.13 1.75 -7.46
CA PHE A 47 7.54 0.88 -6.36
C PHE A 47 7.28 1.59 -5.03
N SER A 48 6.71 0.88 -4.06
CA SER A 48 6.59 1.38 -2.69
C SER A 48 7.02 0.29 -1.70
N LYS A 49 7.71 0.68 -0.64
CA LYS A 49 8.14 -0.22 0.43
C LYS A 49 8.11 0.46 1.79
N ARG A 50 7.60 -0.25 2.79
CA ARG A 50 7.55 0.16 4.18
C ARG A 50 8.63 -0.56 4.99
N PHE A 51 9.32 0.17 5.86
CA PHE A 51 10.33 -0.33 6.77
C PHE A 51 9.90 -0.03 8.21
N GLU A 52 9.50 -1.09 8.92
CA GLU A 52 9.16 -0.98 10.33
C GLU A 52 10.41 -0.76 11.20
N PRO A 53 10.33 0.01 12.27
CA PRO A 53 11.38 0.08 13.27
C PRO A 53 11.63 -1.32 13.86
N SER A 54 12.80 -1.87 13.67
CA SER A 54 13.17 -3.19 14.21
C SER A 54 14.56 -3.14 14.83
N LEU A 55 14.82 -4.06 15.77
CA LEU A 55 16.15 -4.24 16.35
C LEU A 55 17.18 -4.67 15.30
N GLU A 56 16.75 -5.37 14.26
CA GLU A 56 17.61 -5.74 13.14
C GLU A 56 18.07 -4.50 12.36
N LEU A 57 17.16 -3.57 12.06
CA LEU A 57 17.50 -2.29 11.43
C LEU A 57 18.39 -1.40 12.30
N ILE A 58 18.30 -1.54 13.63
CA ILE A 58 19.17 -0.81 14.58
C ILE A 58 20.57 -1.41 14.62
N ASN A 59 20.68 -2.73 14.54
CA ASN A 59 21.94 -3.47 14.61
C ASN A 59 22.64 -3.55 13.25
N ASP A 60 21.87 -3.70 12.18
CA ASP A 60 22.35 -3.70 10.80
C ASP A 60 22.40 -2.25 10.31
N ARG A 61 23.54 -1.62 10.49
CA ARG A 61 23.80 -0.20 10.19
C ARG A 61 23.53 0.19 8.72
N ARG A 62 23.12 -0.75 7.88
CA ARG A 62 22.90 -0.58 6.45
C ARG A 62 21.88 -1.60 5.92
N THR A 63 20.80 -1.13 5.32
CA THR A 63 19.87 -1.98 4.56
C THR A 63 19.96 -1.58 3.08
N GLU A 64 20.20 -2.54 2.21
CA GLU A 64 20.20 -2.36 0.77
C GLU A 64 18.85 -2.83 0.21
N VAL A 65 18.24 -2.00 -0.63
CA VAL A 65 17.00 -2.33 -1.33
C VAL A 65 17.25 -2.26 -2.82
N LEU A 66 17.18 -3.41 -3.48
CA LEU A 66 17.18 -3.45 -4.94
C LEU A 66 15.75 -3.15 -5.42
N VAL A 67 15.61 -2.08 -6.18
CA VAL A 67 14.34 -1.68 -6.79
C VAL A 67 14.40 -1.98 -8.29
N LEU A 68 13.53 -2.89 -8.73
CA LEU A 68 13.28 -3.16 -10.13
C LEU A 68 11.92 -2.58 -10.49
N LEU A 69 11.90 -1.59 -11.37
CA LEU A 69 10.65 -1.00 -11.85
C LEU A 69 10.18 -1.77 -13.09
N GLU A 70 8.92 -2.12 -13.07
CA GLU A 70 8.26 -2.79 -14.18
C GLU A 70 7.67 -1.74 -15.14
N LYS A 71 7.92 -1.94 -16.44
CA LYS A 71 7.43 -1.03 -17.48
C LYS A 71 5.93 -1.22 -17.66
N ILE A 72 5.19 -0.11 -17.75
CA ILE A 72 3.78 -0.14 -18.10
C ILE A 72 3.67 -0.50 -19.57
N ASP A 73 3.33 -1.78 -19.87
CA ASP A 73 3.05 -2.18 -21.25
C ASP A 73 1.58 -1.85 -21.57
N SER A 74 1.37 -1.01 -22.59
CA SER A 74 0.05 -0.48 -22.94
C SER A 74 -0.90 -1.50 -23.56
N LYS A 75 -0.50 -2.75 -23.66
CA LYS A 75 -1.28 -3.80 -24.36
C LYS A 75 -2.02 -4.77 -23.47
N GLU A 76 -1.61 -4.93 -22.22
CA GLU A 76 -2.30 -5.77 -21.26
C GLU A 76 -2.34 -5.03 -19.91
N ALA A 77 -3.52 -4.90 -19.33
CA ALA A 77 -3.60 -4.49 -17.95
C ALA A 77 -2.82 -5.52 -17.11
N PRO A 78 -1.82 -5.10 -16.31
CA PRO A 78 -1.08 -6.06 -15.53
C PRO A 78 -2.04 -6.81 -14.60
N GLU A 79 -2.01 -8.14 -14.63
CA GLU A 79 -2.71 -9.01 -13.68
C GLU A 79 -1.99 -8.94 -12.33
N PHE A 80 -2.08 -7.78 -11.67
CA PHE A 80 -1.46 -7.56 -10.36
C PHE A 80 -2.54 -7.44 -9.29
N ALA A 81 -2.36 -8.19 -8.22
CA ALA A 81 -2.83 -7.75 -6.93
C ALA A 81 -2.07 -6.45 -6.61
N LEU A 82 -2.75 -5.31 -6.82
CA LEU A 82 -2.20 -4.01 -6.49
C LEU A 82 -1.94 -3.96 -4.98
N GLN A 83 -0.97 -3.19 -4.56
CA GLN A 83 -0.47 -3.14 -3.18
C GLN A 83 -1.60 -3.04 -2.15
N ASN A 84 -1.46 -3.81 -1.06
CA ASN A 84 -2.41 -3.79 0.04
C ASN A 84 -2.45 -2.43 0.73
N VAL A 85 -3.63 -1.85 0.85
CA VAL A 85 -3.87 -0.63 1.64
C VAL A 85 -4.13 -1.04 3.09
N TYR A 86 -3.27 -0.61 4.01
CA TYR A 86 -3.34 -1.01 5.41
C TYR A 86 -4.11 -0.01 6.29
N PHE A 87 -4.77 -0.55 7.32
CA PHE A 87 -5.58 0.22 8.25
C PHE A 87 -5.13 0.03 9.70
N ALA A 88 -5.25 1.10 10.49
CA ALA A 88 -5.08 1.03 11.92
C ALA A 88 -6.19 0.17 12.57
N PHE A 89 -5.90 -0.34 13.77
CA PHE A 89 -6.88 -1.14 14.53
C PHE A 89 -8.21 -0.39 14.67
N ASN A 90 -9.29 -1.10 14.37
CA ASN A 90 -10.66 -0.58 14.46
C ASN A 90 -10.93 0.69 13.63
N LYS A 91 -10.15 0.96 12.58
CA LYS A 91 -10.34 2.11 11.69
C LYS A 91 -10.66 1.67 10.27
N HIS A 92 -11.45 2.51 9.59
CA HIS A 92 -11.77 2.43 8.16
C HIS A 92 -11.42 3.73 7.42
N VAL A 93 -10.90 4.72 8.14
CA VAL A 93 -10.47 5.99 7.54
C VAL A 93 -9.08 5.82 6.95
N LEU A 94 -8.89 6.25 5.71
CA LEU A 94 -7.59 6.23 5.04
C LEU A 94 -6.63 7.23 5.69
N THR A 95 -5.45 6.74 6.05
CA THR A 95 -4.35 7.59 6.49
C THR A 95 -3.78 8.41 5.32
N PRO A 96 -3.04 9.50 5.57
CA PRO A 96 -2.32 10.21 4.50
C PRO A 96 -1.38 9.29 3.71
N ALA A 97 -0.72 8.34 4.37
CA ALA A 97 0.13 7.34 3.72
C ALA A 97 -0.67 6.43 2.78
N ALA A 98 -1.81 5.90 3.24
CA ALA A 98 -2.68 5.06 2.42
C ALA A 98 -3.20 5.80 1.18
N LYS A 99 -3.56 7.08 1.31
CA LYS A 99 -3.97 7.91 0.17
C LYS A 99 -2.84 8.09 -0.84
N ARG A 100 -1.61 8.36 -0.36
CA ARG A 100 -0.45 8.46 -1.22
C ARG A 100 -0.18 7.18 -2.00
N GLU A 101 -0.29 6.01 -1.34
CA GLU A 101 -0.14 4.71 -2.02
C GLU A 101 -1.20 4.51 -3.10
N LEU A 102 -2.44 4.89 -2.82
CA LEU A 102 -3.52 4.87 -3.81
C LEU A 102 -3.23 5.80 -4.99
N ASP A 103 -2.79 7.03 -4.75
CA ASP A 103 -2.44 7.99 -5.81
C ASP A 103 -1.36 7.44 -6.75
N LEU A 104 -0.39 6.70 -6.21
CA LEU A 104 0.69 6.09 -6.98
C LEU A 104 0.22 4.98 -7.92
N ILE A 105 -0.80 4.22 -7.54
CA ILE A 105 -1.31 3.10 -8.34
C ILE A 105 -2.38 3.50 -9.36
N ILE A 106 -3.00 4.69 -9.24
CA ILE A 106 -4.00 5.17 -10.20
C ILE A 106 -3.52 5.09 -11.67
N PRO A 107 -2.28 5.46 -12.01
CA PRO A 107 -1.81 5.34 -13.40
C PRO A 107 -1.82 3.91 -13.95
N SER A 108 -1.73 2.89 -13.08
CA SER A 108 -1.77 1.47 -13.47
C SER A 108 -3.16 0.98 -13.83
N PHE A 109 -4.22 1.74 -13.54
CA PHE A 109 -5.60 1.41 -13.89
C PHE A 109 -5.92 1.65 -15.37
N LYS A 110 -4.99 2.22 -16.12
CA LYS A 110 -5.18 2.51 -17.54
C LYS A 110 -5.46 1.23 -18.32
N GLY A 111 -6.63 1.18 -18.97
CA GLY A 111 -7.06 0.04 -19.75
C GLY A 111 -7.86 -1.02 -18.99
N ALA A 112 -7.96 -0.92 -17.67
CA ALA A 112 -8.84 -1.78 -16.88
C ALA A 112 -10.32 -1.50 -17.17
N LYS A 113 -11.15 -2.53 -17.08
CA LYS A 113 -12.61 -2.42 -17.23
C LYS A 113 -13.30 -2.07 -15.91
N GLY A 114 -12.70 -2.47 -14.81
CA GLY A 114 -13.19 -2.26 -13.46
C GLY A 114 -12.13 -2.59 -12.41
N LEU A 115 -12.48 -2.40 -11.14
CA LEU A 115 -11.67 -2.75 -9.98
C LEU A 115 -12.51 -3.60 -9.02
N LEU A 116 -11.95 -4.73 -8.59
CA LEU A 116 -12.43 -5.46 -7.41
C LEU A 116 -11.68 -4.93 -6.19
N ILE A 117 -12.42 -4.48 -5.16
CA ILE A 117 -11.89 -3.87 -3.94
C ILE A 117 -12.37 -4.70 -2.76
N GLU A 118 -11.46 -5.50 -2.17
CA GLU A 118 -11.78 -6.46 -1.12
C GLU A 118 -11.21 -6.01 0.22
N GLY A 119 -12.09 -5.80 1.21
CA GLY A 119 -11.71 -5.39 2.55
C GLY A 119 -11.54 -6.58 3.50
N HIS A 120 -10.52 -6.52 4.37
CA HIS A 120 -10.22 -7.56 5.34
C HIS A 120 -10.00 -6.99 6.74
N THR A 121 -10.16 -7.84 7.77
CA THR A 121 -9.85 -7.52 9.17
C THR A 121 -8.86 -8.52 9.76
N ASP A 122 -8.35 -8.19 10.93
CA ASP A 122 -7.80 -9.20 11.84
C ASP A 122 -8.94 -9.96 12.54
N ASN A 123 -8.61 -10.94 13.37
CA ASN A 123 -9.58 -11.78 14.09
C ASN A 123 -10.03 -11.20 15.45
N VAL A 124 -9.89 -9.90 15.66
CA VAL A 124 -10.35 -9.26 16.91
C VAL A 124 -11.76 -8.69 16.71
N GLY A 125 -12.72 -9.29 17.36
CA GLY A 125 -14.13 -8.90 17.28
C GLY A 125 -15.05 -10.09 16.98
N SER A 126 -16.31 -9.80 16.65
CA SER A 126 -17.21 -10.83 16.13
C SER A 126 -17.20 -10.83 14.61
N ASP A 127 -17.50 -11.97 13.99
CA ASP A 127 -17.56 -12.14 12.53
C ASP A 127 -18.46 -11.07 11.89
N THR A 128 -19.65 -10.84 12.46
CA THR A 128 -20.59 -9.81 11.98
C THR A 128 -19.99 -8.40 12.04
N TYR A 129 -19.26 -8.10 13.13
CA TYR A 129 -18.57 -6.81 13.26
C TYR A 129 -17.43 -6.68 12.25
N ASN A 130 -16.62 -7.71 12.10
CA ASN A 130 -15.48 -7.73 11.20
C ASN A 130 -15.92 -7.67 9.73
N LEU A 131 -17.02 -8.33 9.38
CA LEU A 131 -17.62 -8.21 8.05
C LEU A 131 -18.05 -6.75 7.77
N ALA A 132 -18.79 -6.13 8.68
CA ALA A 132 -19.21 -4.72 8.50
C ALA A 132 -18.04 -3.73 8.49
N LEU A 133 -16.94 -4.01 9.23
CA LEU A 133 -15.74 -3.17 9.23
C LEU A 133 -14.95 -3.30 7.92
N SER A 134 -14.87 -4.51 7.39
CA SER A 134 -14.21 -4.77 6.10
C SER A 134 -14.94 -4.12 4.93
N ASP A 135 -16.29 -4.16 4.92
CA ASP A 135 -17.09 -3.40 3.93
C ASP A 135 -16.80 -1.90 3.98
N LYS A 136 -16.76 -1.32 5.20
CA LYS A 136 -16.44 0.12 5.36
C LYS A 136 -15.03 0.46 4.88
N ARG A 137 -14.05 -0.42 5.05
CA ARG A 137 -12.68 -0.23 4.53
C ARG A 137 -12.67 -0.21 3.02
N ALA A 138 -13.27 -1.22 2.39
CA ALA A 138 -13.36 -1.32 0.93
C ALA A 138 -14.11 -0.11 0.34
N ALA A 139 -15.23 0.29 0.94
CA ALA A 139 -15.98 1.49 0.54
C ALA A 139 -15.18 2.78 0.68
N SER A 140 -14.33 2.90 1.72
CA SER A 140 -13.46 4.09 1.89
C SER A 140 -12.40 4.21 0.79
N VAL A 141 -11.85 3.08 0.33
CA VAL A 141 -10.92 3.04 -0.81
C VAL A 141 -11.66 3.43 -2.10
N ALA A 142 -12.81 2.81 -2.38
CA ALA A 142 -13.61 3.12 -3.55
C ALA A 142 -13.98 4.61 -3.63
N ALA A 143 -14.49 5.16 -2.53
CA ALA A 143 -14.85 6.58 -2.44
C ALA A 143 -13.64 7.50 -2.68
N TYR A 144 -12.47 7.12 -2.16
CA TYR A 144 -11.25 7.89 -2.41
C TYR A 144 -10.87 7.86 -3.89
N LEU A 145 -10.80 6.69 -4.51
CA LEU A 145 -10.46 6.56 -5.94
C LEU A 145 -11.43 7.35 -6.83
N GLN A 146 -12.73 7.31 -6.53
CA GLN A 146 -13.72 8.16 -7.23
C GLN A 146 -13.42 9.65 -7.06
N SER A 147 -13.04 10.09 -5.86
CA SER A 147 -12.69 11.49 -5.60
C SER A 147 -11.43 11.94 -6.35
N GLN A 148 -10.55 11.00 -6.73
CA GLN A 148 -9.37 11.24 -7.56
C GLN A 148 -9.67 11.15 -9.08
N GLY A 149 -10.92 11.00 -9.48
CA GLY A 149 -11.34 10.96 -10.88
C GLY A 149 -11.20 9.60 -11.55
N VAL A 150 -11.12 8.51 -10.79
CA VAL A 150 -11.13 7.14 -11.36
C VAL A 150 -12.56 6.80 -11.77
N GLU A 151 -12.82 6.75 -13.06
CA GLU A 151 -14.13 6.47 -13.68
C GLU A 151 -14.21 5.00 -14.16
N LEU A 152 -13.98 4.06 -13.25
CA LEU A 152 -14.12 2.62 -13.51
C LEU A 152 -15.32 2.04 -12.76
N GLN A 153 -15.76 0.85 -13.15
CA GLN A 153 -16.71 0.08 -12.35
C GLN A 153 -16.00 -0.50 -11.14
N PHE A 154 -16.60 -0.38 -9.96
CA PHE A 154 -16.05 -0.92 -8.71
C PHE A 154 -16.96 -2.03 -8.20
N GLU A 155 -16.36 -3.21 -7.99
CA GLU A 155 -16.91 -4.28 -7.17
C GLU A 155 -16.32 -4.15 -5.77
N VAL A 156 -17.15 -3.84 -4.78
CA VAL A 156 -16.71 -3.55 -3.40
C VAL A 156 -17.24 -4.63 -2.49
N VAL A 157 -16.35 -5.38 -1.83
CA VAL A 157 -16.69 -6.56 -1.04
C VAL A 157 -15.94 -6.55 0.29
N GLY A 158 -16.66 -6.76 1.41
CA GLY A 158 -16.07 -7.09 2.70
C GLY A 158 -15.91 -8.59 2.87
N LYS A 159 -14.74 -9.04 3.27
CA LYS A 159 -14.40 -10.45 3.54
C LYS A 159 -14.27 -10.76 5.04
N GLY A 160 -14.41 -9.74 5.89
CA GLY A 160 -14.21 -9.93 7.32
C GLY A 160 -12.80 -10.45 7.64
N GLU A 161 -12.73 -11.47 8.53
CA GLU A 161 -11.49 -12.11 8.98
C GLU A 161 -11.18 -13.45 8.28
N ASP A 162 -11.99 -13.85 7.29
CA ASP A 162 -11.97 -15.21 6.72
C ASP A 162 -10.72 -15.50 5.86
N GLU A 163 -10.06 -14.48 5.36
CA GLU A 163 -8.91 -14.62 4.45
C GLU A 163 -7.64 -13.97 5.03
N PRO A 164 -7.05 -14.51 6.11
CA PRO A 164 -5.85 -13.93 6.70
C PRO A 164 -4.60 -14.22 5.85
N VAL A 165 -3.76 -13.20 5.62
CA VAL A 165 -2.45 -13.32 4.95
C VAL A 165 -1.29 -13.49 5.94
N ALA A 166 -1.55 -13.34 7.23
CA ALA A 166 -0.57 -13.49 8.29
C ALA A 166 -1.20 -14.08 9.56
N ASN A 167 -0.37 -14.61 10.45
CA ASN A 167 -0.83 -15.19 11.70
C ASN A 167 -1.38 -14.09 12.64
N ASN A 168 -2.63 -14.24 13.08
CA ASN A 168 -3.33 -13.33 14.00
C ASN A 168 -2.81 -13.36 15.45
N ALA A 169 -1.94 -14.28 15.82
CA ALA A 169 -1.41 -14.39 17.18
C ALA A 169 -0.52 -13.20 17.59
N SER A 170 0.09 -12.53 16.63
CA SER A 170 0.93 -11.33 16.88
C SER A 170 0.30 -10.06 16.32
N GLU A 171 0.61 -8.91 16.94
CA GLU A 171 0.16 -7.62 16.41
C GLU A 171 0.76 -7.34 15.01
N GLN A 172 1.99 -7.77 14.77
CA GLN A 172 2.61 -7.67 13.46
C GLN A 172 1.83 -8.46 12.39
N GLY A 173 1.33 -9.64 12.72
CA GLY A 173 0.49 -10.42 11.81
C GLY A 173 -0.89 -9.79 11.64
N ARG A 174 -1.54 -9.38 12.74
CA ARG A 174 -2.84 -8.71 12.68
C ARG A 174 -2.79 -7.42 11.84
N SER A 175 -1.73 -6.63 11.95
CA SER A 175 -1.59 -5.39 11.15
C SER A 175 -1.55 -5.66 9.65
N LYS A 176 -1.03 -6.82 9.21
CA LYS A 176 -1.05 -7.26 7.80
C LYS A 176 -2.44 -7.71 7.35
N ASN A 177 -3.23 -8.27 8.26
CA ASN A 177 -4.58 -8.72 7.95
C ASN A 177 -5.57 -7.54 7.84
N ARG A 178 -5.31 -6.41 8.51
CA ARG A 178 -6.12 -5.18 8.40
C ARG A 178 -5.80 -4.44 7.10
N ARG A 179 -6.32 -4.93 5.98
CA ARG A 179 -5.98 -4.45 4.64
C ARG A 179 -7.19 -4.32 3.73
N VAL A 180 -6.98 -3.66 2.61
CA VAL A 180 -7.83 -3.72 1.42
C VAL A 180 -6.95 -4.15 0.25
N GLU A 181 -7.39 -5.12 -0.50
CA GLU A 181 -6.80 -5.57 -1.75
C GLU A 181 -7.54 -4.96 -2.94
N ILE A 182 -6.81 -4.63 -4.00
CA ILE A 182 -7.37 -4.08 -5.23
C ILE A 182 -6.89 -4.96 -6.37
N THR A 183 -7.83 -5.44 -7.19
CA THR A 183 -7.54 -6.26 -8.38
C THR A 183 -8.16 -5.60 -9.61
N LEU A 184 -7.43 -5.61 -10.73
CA LEU A 184 -7.93 -5.11 -12.02
C LEU A 184 -8.88 -6.14 -12.64
N LEU A 185 -9.99 -5.66 -13.26
CA LEU A 185 -11.00 -6.46 -13.96
C LEU A 185 -10.98 -6.19 -15.47
#